data_5468eb305f3b7f398f49ffd72a2e1cf9
#
_entry.id   5468eb305f3b7f398f49ffd72a2e1cf9
#
_cell.length_a   1.000
_cell.length_b   1.000
_cell.length_c   1.000
_cell.angle_alpha   90.00
_cell.angle_beta   90.00
_cell.angle_gamma   90.00
#
_symmetry.space_group_name_H-M   'P 1'
#
loop_
_entity.id
_entity.type
_entity.pdbx_description
1 polymer ?
#
loop_
_entity_poly.entity_id
_entity_poly.type
_entity_poly.pdbx_seq_one_letter_code
_entity_poly.pdbx_strand_id
1 'polypeptide(L)'
;RFGAASGRAEPSAEGIVAEVTGHLRSLVDAAVAAGIPEERIILDPGLGFAKNADDNWALLHALPELVGMGLPVLVGASRKRFVATVVDGVARAPRDADDATAAITALSAAAGAWAVRVHDVARSSDAVAVASAWTKGRAPEGVRADGDYPVGGGNRPMGGVADTGSAATNRQPGEGE
;
A
#
# COMPACT_ATOMS: atom_id res chain seq x y z
N ARG A 1 -6.88 -26.21 1.43
CA ARG A 1 -5.47 -26.60 1.70
C ARG A 1 -4.73 -26.52 0.38
N PHE A 2 -4.02 -25.44 0.14
CA PHE A 2 -3.05 -25.38 -0.96
C PHE A 2 -1.87 -26.28 -0.55
N GLY A 3 -1.73 -27.41 -1.23
CA GLY A 3 -0.64 -28.35 -0.99
C GLY A 3 0.70 -27.71 -1.35
N ALA A 4 1.70 -27.93 -0.53
CA ALA A 4 3.08 -27.62 -0.86
C ALA A 4 3.44 -28.41 -2.13
N ALA A 5 3.59 -27.72 -3.27
CA ALA A 5 4.06 -28.31 -4.50
C ALA A 5 5.59 -28.45 -4.41
N SER A 6 6.04 -29.63 -3.99
CA SER A 6 7.42 -30.08 -4.21
C SER A 6 7.57 -30.42 -5.69
N GLY A 7 8.40 -29.69 -6.42
CA GLY A 7 8.80 -30.04 -7.77
C GLY A 7 8.39 -29.06 -8.87
N ARG A 8 8.15 -27.80 -8.55
CA ARG A 8 7.88 -26.76 -9.56
C ARG A 8 9.21 -26.37 -10.22
N ALA A 9 9.28 -26.45 -11.56
CA ALA A 9 10.28 -25.72 -12.33
C ALA A 9 10.23 -24.23 -11.94
N GLU A 10 11.39 -23.54 -11.93
CA GLU A 10 11.45 -22.09 -11.66
C GLU A 10 10.30 -21.37 -12.36
N PRO A 11 9.34 -20.76 -11.65
CA PRO A 11 8.19 -20.16 -12.29
C PRO A 11 8.67 -18.93 -13.05
N SER A 12 8.48 -18.92 -14.38
CA SER A 12 8.60 -17.68 -15.13
C SER A 12 7.48 -16.72 -14.66
N ALA A 13 7.72 -15.40 -14.70
CA ALA A 13 6.71 -14.41 -14.40
C ALA A 13 5.40 -14.62 -15.21
N GLU A 14 5.52 -15.05 -16.45
CA GLU A 14 4.40 -15.41 -17.32
C GLU A 14 3.66 -16.65 -16.81
N GLY A 15 4.36 -17.64 -16.26
CA GLY A 15 3.75 -18.87 -15.75
C GLY A 15 2.82 -18.63 -14.55
N ILE A 16 3.20 -17.77 -13.60
CA ILE A 16 2.35 -17.48 -12.43
C ILE A 16 1.11 -16.68 -12.81
N VAL A 17 1.21 -15.74 -13.75
CA VAL A 17 0.06 -14.96 -14.23
C VAL A 17 -0.95 -15.87 -14.90
N ALA A 18 -0.52 -16.73 -15.84
CA ALA A 18 -1.39 -17.68 -16.51
C ALA A 18 -2.05 -18.66 -15.54
N GLU A 19 -1.29 -19.18 -14.55
CA GLU A 19 -1.81 -20.08 -13.53
C GLU A 19 -2.90 -19.41 -12.68
N VAL A 20 -2.65 -18.20 -12.19
CA VAL A 20 -3.61 -17.47 -11.35
C VAL A 20 -4.84 -17.08 -12.16
N THR A 21 -4.67 -16.58 -13.39
CA THR A 21 -5.78 -16.22 -14.27
C THR A 21 -6.65 -17.44 -14.60
N GLY A 22 -6.05 -18.58 -14.94
CA GLY A 22 -6.76 -19.83 -15.19
C GLY A 22 -7.51 -20.34 -13.95
N HIS A 23 -6.88 -20.25 -12.77
CA HIS A 23 -7.52 -20.63 -11.52
C HIS A 23 -8.71 -19.72 -11.17
N LEU A 24 -8.56 -18.39 -11.32
CA LEU A 24 -9.66 -17.45 -11.08
C LEU A 24 -10.84 -17.71 -12.01
N ARG A 25 -10.61 -17.98 -13.31
CA ARG A 25 -11.68 -18.38 -14.25
C ARG A 25 -12.43 -19.62 -13.77
N SER A 26 -11.68 -20.66 -13.39
CA SER A 26 -12.31 -21.90 -12.89
C SER A 26 -13.13 -21.67 -11.62
N LEU A 27 -12.71 -20.76 -10.73
CA LEU A 27 -13.48 -20.40 -9.54
C LEU A 27 -14.74 -19.62 -9.89
N VAL A 28 -14.68 -18.71 -10.86
CA VAL A 28 -15.86 -17.99 -11.38
C VAL A 28 -16.86 -18.98 -11.98
N ASP A 29 -16.42 -19.88 -12.86
CA ASP A 29 -17.26 -20.89 -13.48
C ASP A 29 -17.95 -21.76 -12.42
N ALA A 30 -17.23 -22.21 -11.42
CA ALA A 30 -17.77 -22.99 -10.32
C ALA A 30 -18.77 -22.22 -9.48
N ALA A 31 -18.52 -20.93 -9.20
CA ALA A 31 -19.43 -20.08 -8.44
C ALA A 31 -20.74 -19.83 -9.20
N VAL A 32 -20.65 -19.54 -10.48
CA VAL A 32 -21.81 -19.33 -11.36
C VAL A 32 -22.62 -20.64 -11.50
N ALA A 33 -21.96 -21.77 -11.67
CA ALA A 33 -22.63 -23.08 -11.70
C ALA A 33 -23.33 -23.42 -10.37
N ALA A 34 -22.84 -22.89 -9.25
CA ALA A 34 -23.47 -22.99 -7.95
C ALA A 34 -24.61 -21.98 -7.73
N GLY A 35 -24.93 -21.13 -8.71
CA GLY A 35 -26.02 -20.17 -8.67
C GLY A 35 -25.66 -18.80 -8.10
N ILE A 36 -24.36 -18.47 -7.98
CA ILE A 36 -23.92 -17.12 -7.61
C ILE A 36 -23.96 -16.25 -8.87
N PRO A 37 -24.70 -15.13 -8.89
CA PRO A 37 -24.69 -14.20 -10.01
C PRO A 37 -23.29 -13.62 -10.23
N GLU A 38 -22.86 -13.52 -11.47
CA GLU A 38 -21.51 -13.07 -11.84
C GLU A 38 -21.22 -11.64 -11.34
N GLU A 39 -22.22 -10.76 -11.37
CA GLU A 39 -22.14 -9.39 -10.85
C GLU A 39 -21.88 -9.30 -9.33
N ARG A 40 -21.95 -10.42 -8.60
CA ARG A 40 -21.64 -10.52 -7.17
C ARG A 40 -20.26 -11.10 -6.89
N ILE A 41 -19.48 -11.36 -7.93
CA ILE A 41 -18.15 -11.95 -7.82
C ILE A 41 -17.10 -10.86 -7.88
N ILE A 42 -16.15 -10.91 -6.96
CA ILE A 42 -14.95 -10.05 -6.93
C ILE A 42 -13.73 -10.96 -6.97
N LEU A 43 -12.79 -10.67 -7.85
CA LEU A 43 -11.55 -11.43 -8.00
C LEU A 43 -10.49 -10.92 -7.01
N ASP A 44 -9.80 -11.83 -6.31
CA ASP A 44 -8.59 -11.55 -5.53
C ASP A 44 -7.48 -12.50 -6.00
N PRO A 45 -6.38 -12.00 -6.61
CA PRO A 45 -5.28 -12.83 -7.11
C PRO A 45 -4.47 -13.52 -6.00
N GLY A 46 -4.81 -13.31 -4.73
CA GLY A 46 -4.19 -13.99 -3.61
C GLY A 46 -2.73 -13.63 -3.41
N LEU A 47 -2.38 -12.35 -3.50
CA LEU A 47 -1.01 -11.88 -3.23
C LEU A 47 -0.54 -12.33 -1.84
N GLY A 48 0.73 -12.74 -1.73
CA GLY A 48 1.34 -13.18 -0.49
C GLY A 48 0.90 -14.56 0.02
N PHE A 49 0.08 -15.30 -0.71
CA PHE A 49 -0.33 -16.67 -0.37
C PHE A 49 0.33 -17.66 -1.33
N ALA A 50 1.14 -18.59 -0.79
CA ALA A 50 1.84 -19.65 -1.53
C ALA A 50 2.61 -19.15 -2.78
N LYS A 51 3.13 -17.92 -2.74
CA LYS A 51 3.87 -17.23 -3.79
C LYS A 51 5.16 -16.64 -3.24
N ASN A 52 6.23 -16.68 -4.01
CA ASN A 52 7.46 -15.95 -3.70
C ASN A 52 7.33 -14.45 -3.99
N ALA A 53 8.38 -13.66 -3.79
CA ALA A 53 8.34 -12.21 -4.03
C ALA A 53 8.13 -11.89 -5.51
N ASP A 54 8.84 -12.58 -6.39
CA ASP A 54 8.79 -12.34 -7.84
C ASP A 54 7.42 -12.68 -8.42
N ASP A 55 6.79 -13.77 -7.97
CA ASP A 55 5.41 -14.13 -8.32
C ASP A 55 4.43 -13.01 -7.97
N ASN A 56 4.58 -12.39 -6.79
CA ASN A 56 3.71 -11.30 -6.36
C ASN A 56 3.92 -10.04 -7.20
N TRP A 57 5.16 -9.71 -7.54
CA TRP A 57 5.46 -8.57 -8.40
C TRP A 57 4.99 -8.81 -9.82
N ALA A 58 5.11 -10.04 -10.35
CA ALA A 58 4.57 -10.40 -11.67
C ALA A 58 3.05 -10.22 -11.73
N LEU A 59 2.32 -10.63 -10.70
CA LEU A 59 0.86 -10.45 -10.63
C LEU A 59 0.47 -8.97 -10.51
N LEU A 60 1.22 -8.16 -9.78
CA LEU A 60 0.99 -6.71 -9.73
C LEU A 60 1.30 -6.03 -11.06
N HIS A 61 2.35 -6.46 -11.76
CA HIS A 61 2.68 -6.00 -13.11
C HIS A 61 1.57 -6.35 -14.12
N ALA A 62 1.00 -7.54 -14.00
CA ALA A 62 -0.08 -8.02 -14.86
C ALA A 62 -1.49 -7.56 -14.39
N LEU A 63 -1.59 -6.63 -13.44
CA LEU A 63 -2.88 -6.17 -12.94
C LEU A 63 -3.84 -5.66 -14.03
N PRO A 64 -3.39 -4.94 -15.10
CA PRO A 64 -4.26 -4.59 -16.21
C PRO A 64 -4.87 -5.81 -16.93
N GLU A 65 -4.14 -6.92 -17.04
CA GLU A 65 -4.67 -8.17 -17.61
C GLU A 65 -5.74 -8.78 -16.70
N LEU A 66 -5.50 -8.79 -15.37
CA LEU A 66 -6.49 -9.27 -14.40
C LEU A 66 -7.77 -8.41 -14.41
N VAL A 67 -7.64 -7.09 -14.50
CA VAL A 67 -8.78 -6.15 -14.65
C VAL A 67 -9.50 -6.41 -15.97
N GLY A 68 -8.76 -6.74 -17.03
CA GLY A 68 -9.30 -7.10 -18.34
C GLY A 68 -10.14 -8.38 -18.36
N MET A 69 -10.15 -9.17 -17.27
CA MET A 69 -11.06 -10.32 -17.14
C MET A 69 -12.55 -9.92 -17.05
N GLY A 70 -12.86 -8.64 -16.85
CA GLY A 70 -14.22 -8.11 -16.87
C GLY A 70 -14.95 -8.13 -15.53
N LEU A 71 -14.34 -8.66 -14.48
CA LEU A 71 -14.89 -8.65 -13.11
C LEU A 71 -14.12 -7.69 -12.20
N PRO A 72 -14.76 -7.18 -11.13
CA PRO A 72 -14.08 -6.35 -10.15
C PRO A 72 -12.86 -7.06 -9.54
N VAL A 73 -11.71 -6.38 -9.48
CA VAL A 73 -10.48 -6.93 -8.91
C VAL A 73 -10.15 -6.23 -7.59
N LEU A 74 -9.94 -7.01 -6.53
CA LEU A 74 -9.48 -6.56 -5.23
C LEU A 74 -7.99 -6.87 -5.06
N VAL A 75 -7.20 -5.87 -4.66
CA VAL A 75 -5.76 -6.00 -4.41
C VAL A 75 -5.46 -5.93 -2.92
N GLY A 76 -4.95 -7.03 -2.36
CA GLY A 76 -4.61 -7.16 -0.95
C GLY A 76 -3.10 -7.28 -0.72
N ALA A 77 -2.30 -6.23 -0.96
CA ALA A 77 -0.85 -6.24 -0.80
C ALA A 77 -0.35 -5.75 0.57
N SER A 78 -1.20 -5.04 1.33
CA SER A 78 -0.82 -4.30 2.52
C SER A 78 -0.09 -5.14 3.57
N ARG A 79 1.06 -4.65 4.01
CA ARG A 79 1.94 -5.22 5.04
C ARG A 79 2.39 -6.66 4.75
N LYS A 80 2.32 -7.11 3.50
CA LYS A 80 2.81 -8.42 3.10
C LYS A 80 4.33 -8.42 3.00
N ARG A 81 4.93 -9.57 3.23
CA ARG A 81 6.39 -9.72 3.33
C ARG A 81 7.12 -9.18 2.11
N PHE A 82 6.65 -9.47 0.90
CA PHE A 82 7.29 -9.00 -0.33
C PHE A 82 7.28 -7.46 -0.46
N VAL A 83 6.28 -6.78 0.11
CA VAL A 83 6.22 -5.31 0.18
C VAL A 83 7.22 -4.79 1.22
N ALA A 84 7.31 -5.48 2.37
CA ALA A 84 8.21 -5.09 3.46
C ALA A 84 9.70 -5.21 3.10
N THR A 85 10.05 -5.98 2.07
CA THR A 85 11.43 -6.19 1.62
C THR A 85 11.81 -5.41 0.35
N VAL A 86 10.89 -4.64 -0.24
CA VAL A 86 11.07 -4.04 -1.57
C VAL A 86 12.19 -2.99 -1.66
N VAL A 87 12.49 -2.29 -0.55
CA VAL A 87 13.39 -1.14 -0.59
C VAL A 87 14.87 -1.54 -0.53
N ASP A 88 15.21 -2.48 0.34
CA ASP A 88 16.60 -2.85 0.65
C ASP A 88 16.81 -4.37 0.82
N GLY A 89 15.79 -5.16 0.48
CA GLY A 89 15.82 -6.62 0.65
C GLY A 89 15.70 -7.09 2.12
N VAL A 90 15.70 -6.16 3.08
CA VAL A 90 15.57 -6.46 4.51
C VAL A 90 14.10 -6.35 4.93
N ALA A 91 13.61 -7.35 5.66
CA ALA A 91 12.24 -7.32 6.15
C ALA A 91 12.07 -6.22 7.21
N ARG A 92 11.26 -5.23 6.90
CA ARG A 92 10.85 -4.17 7.82
C ARG A 92 9.69 -4.62 8.69
N ALA A 93 9.47 -3.93 9.81
CA ALA A 93 8.26 -4.13 10.58
C ALA A 93 7.01 -3.84 9.70
N PRO A 94 5.89 -4.55 9.89
CA PRO A 94 4.72 -4.42 9.00
C PRO A 94 4.23 -2.98 8.80
N ARG A 95 4.29 -2.13 9.84
CA ARG A 95 3.89 -0.73 9.77
C ARG A 95 4.86 0.15 8.97
N ASP A 96 6.14 -0.21 8.93
CA ASP A 96 7.15 0.52 8.17
C ASP A 96 7.02 0.29 6.64
N ALA A 97 6.17 -0.68 6.24
CA ALA A 97 5.81 -0.93 4.86
C ALA A 97 4.54 -0.18 4.40
N ASP A 98 3.97 0.70 5.23
CA ASP A 98 2.72 1.39 4.89
C ASP A 98 2.92 2.42 3.76
N ASP A 99 4.08 3.06 3.64
CA ASP A 99 4.39 3.95 2.52
C ASP A 99 4.53 3.18 1.20
N ALA A 100 5.22 2.02 1.21
CA ALA A 100 5.28 1.13 0.05
C ALA A 100 3.89 0.56 -0.30
N THR A 101 3.06 0.27 0.70
CA THR A 101 1.66 -0.13 0.50
C THR A 101 0.86 0.98 -0.17
N ALA A 102 1.02 2.25 0.24
CA ALA A 102 0.35 3.38 -0.38
C ALA A 102 0.77 3.57 -1.85
N ALA A 103 2.06 3.38 -2.17
CA ALA A 103 2.55 3.41 -3.54
C ALA A 103 1.88 2.31 -4.40
N ILE A 104 1.81 1.06 -3.90
CA ILE A 104 1.11 -0.04 -4.58
C ILE A 104 -0.39 0.29 -4.73
N THR A 105 -1.00 0.91 -3.72
CA THR A 105 -2.41 1.34 -3.77
C THR A 105 -2.64 2.33 -4.90
N ALA A 106 -1.79 3.35 -5.04
CA ALA A 106 -1.88 4.33 -6.14
C ALA A 106 -1.76 3.66 -7.51
N LEU A 107 -0.76 2.78 -7.68
CA LEU A 107 -0.55 2.04 -8.93
C LEU A 107 -1.71 1.10 -9.24
N SER A 108 -2.26 0.42 -8.23
CA SER A 108 -3.42 -0.46 -8.39
C SER A 108 -4.65 0.31 -8.82
N ALA A 109 -4.91 1.47 -8.22
CA ALA A 109 -6.01 2.34 -8.59
C ALA A 109 -5.86 2.88 -10.03
N ALA A 110 -4.65 3.30 -10.41
CA ALA A 110 -4.35 3.75 -11.76
C ALA A 110 -4.51 2.64 -12.82
N ALA A 111 -4.23 1.38 -12.45
CA ALA A 111 -4.42 0.19 -13.29
C ALA A 111 -5.89 -0.28 -13.37
N GLY A 112 -6.82 0.37 -12.64
CA GLY A 112 -8.25 0.06 -12.69
C GLY A 112 -8.72 -0.99 -11.70
N ALA A 113 -7.95 -1.31 -10.65
CA ALA A 113 -8.43 -2.16 -9.57
C ALA A 113 -9.69 -1.57 -8.94
N TRP A 114 -10.69 -2.42 -8.70
CA TRP A 114 -11.95 -2.01 -8.09
C TRP A 114 -11.80 -1.62 -6.62
N ALA A 115 -10.97 -2.35 -5.88
CA ALA A 115 -10.72 -2.07 -4.47
C ALA A 115 -9.30 -2.48 -4.05
N VAL A 116 -8.86 -1.90 -2.94
CA VAL A 116 -7.66 -2.31 -2.21
C VAL A 116 -8.04 -2.66 -0.77
N ARG A 117 -7.46 -3.72 -0.22
CA ARG A 117 -7.61 -4.11 1.17
C ARG A 117 -6.34 -3.76 1.93
N VAL A 118 -6.44 -2.82 2.86
CA VAL A 118 -5.30 -2.18 3.51
C VAL A 118 -5.47 -2.11 5.04
N HIS A 119 -4.35 -1.90 5.76
CA HIS A 119 -4.34 -1.69 7.20
C HIS A 119 -4.34 -0.19 7.56
N ASP A 120 -3.70 0.65 6.74
CA ASP A 120 -3.72 2.11 6.90
C ASP A 120 -4.66 2.71 5.84
N VAL A 121 -5.88 3.00 6.26
CA VAL A 121 -6.93 3.51 5.38
C VAL A 121 -6.65 4.94 4.96
N ALA A 122 -6.15 5.79 5.86
CA ALA A 122 -5.92 7.21 5.58
C ALA A 122 -4.91 7.40 4.45
N ARG A 123 -3.71 6.82 4.58
CA ARG A 123 -2.67 6.88 3.53
C ARG A 123 -3.14 6.27 2.21
N SER A 124 -3.88 5.18 2.29
CA SER A 124 -4.37 4.50 1.09
C SER A 124 -5.48 5.29 0.39
N SER A 125 -6.33 6.00 1.14
CA SER A 125 -7.33 6.91 0.58
C SER A 125 -6.67 8.08 -0.17
N ASP A 126 -5.65 8.69 0.41
CA ASP A 126 -4.85 9.73 -0.25
C ASP A 126 -4.20 9.20 -1.53
N ALA A 127 -3.62 8.00 -1.48
CA ALA A 127 -3.01 7.36 -2.64
C ALA A 127 -4.02 7.12 -3.79
N VAL A 128 -5.25 6.68 -3.47
CA VAL A 128 -6.34 6.52 -4.45
C VAL A 128 -6.76 7.88 -5.02
N ALA A 129 -6.90 8.92 -4.19
CA ALA A 129 -7.24 10.26 -4.64
C ALA A 129 -6.20 10.82 -5.62
N VAL A 130 -4.92 10.66 -5.29
CA VAL A 130 -3.80 11.06 -6.17
C VAL A 130 -3.85 10.29 -7.50
N ALA A 131 -3.99 8.97 -7.46
CA ALA A 131 -4.08 8.15 -8.67
C ALA A 131 -5.27 8.55 -9.55
N SER A 132 -6.44 8.83 -8.94
CA SER A 132 -7.63 9.29 -9.65
C SER A 132 -7.42 10.65 -10.31
N ALA A 133 -6.83 11.62 -9.61
CA ALA A 133 -6.52 12.93 -10.16
C ALA A 133 -5.52 12.84 -11.32
N TRP A 134 -4.48 12.03 -11.13
CA TRP A 134 -3.45 11.79 -12.14
C TRP A 134 -4.05 11.19 -13.43
N THR A 135 -4.84 10.13 -13.29
CA THR A 135 -5.44 9.43 -14.44
C THR A 135 -6.47 10.29 -15.17
N LYS A 136 -7.25 11.10 -14.44
CA LYS A 136 -8.27 11.99 -15.02
C LYS A 136 -7.71 13.33 -15.53
N GLY A 137 -6.47 13.67 -15.19
CA GLY A 137 -5.86 14.96 -15.53
C GLY A 137 -6.56 16.17 -14.89
N ARG A 138 -7.28 15.96 -13.78
CA ARG A 138 -8.01 17.03 -13.07
C ARG A 138 -8.12 16.73 -11.58
N ALA A 139 -8.22 17.77 -10.77
CA ALA A 139 -8.43 17.65 -9.33
C ALA A 139 -9.72 16.86 -9.02
N PRO A 140 -9.79 16.18 -7.85
CA PRO A 140 -11.02 15.58 -7.37
C PRO A 140 -12.16 16.59 -7.28
N GLU A 141 -13.40 16.14 -7.53
CA GLU A 141 -14.58 17.00 -7.41
C GLU A 141 -14.72 17.51 -5.98
N GLY A 142 -14.98 18.82 -5.83
CA GLY A 142 -15.10 19.49 -4.52
C GLY A 142 -13.81 20.11 -3.99
N VAL A 143 -12.66 19.91 -4.63
CA VAL A 143 -11.44 20.67 -4.35
C VAL A 143 -11.55 22.00 -5.10
N ARG A 144 -11.62 23.13 -4.36
CA ARG A 144 -11.61 24.46 -4.97
C ARG A 144 -10.27 24.68 -5.67
N ALA A 145 -10.32 25.05 -6.95
CA ALA A 145 -9.15 25.34 -7.77
C ALA A 145 -8.46 26.68 -7.43
N ASP A 146 -9.08 27.47 -6.61
CA ASP A 146 -8.67 28.81 -6.20
C ASP A 146 -7.70 28.66 -4.99
N GLY A 147 -6.47 28.47 -5.29
CA GLY A 147 -5.19 28.73 -4.64
C GLY A 147 -5.10 29.10 -3.15
N ASP A 148 -6.18 29.00 -2.39
CA ASP A 148 -6.17 29.12 -0.94
C ASP A 148 -5.72 27.79 -0.29
N TYR A 149 -4.51 27.36 -0.69
CA TYR A 149 -3.76 26.56 0.25
C TYR A 149 -3.52 27.46 1.46
N PRO A 150 -3.96 27.11 2.67
CA PRO A 150 -3.41 27.76 3.84
C PRO A 150 -1.89 27.51 3.73
N VAL A 151 -1.16 28.54 3.29
CA VAL A 151 0.29 28.59 3.41
C VAL A 151 0.50 28.41 4.89
N GLY A 152 0.70 27.15 5.28
CA GLY A 152 0.89 26.73 6.65
C GLY A 152 1.90 27.67 7.24
N GLY A 153 1.44 28.40 8.26
CA GLY A 153 2.13 29.51 8.85
C GLY A 153 3.59 29.25 9.00
N GLY A 154 4.32 30.32 8.71
CA GLY A 154 5.75 30.39 8.65
C GLY A 154 6.44 29.53 9.69
N ASN A 155 7.56 29.04 9.25
CA ASN A 155 8.68 28.55 10.02
C ASN A 155 8.53 28.89 11.52
N ARG A 156 7.88 27.98 12.26
CA ARG A 156 7.97 28.02 13.72
C ARG A 156 9.44 27.83 14.01
N PRO A 157 10.16 28.83 14.53
CA PRO A 157 11.52 28.59 14.99
C PRO A 157 11.39 27.47 16.02
N MET A 158 12.12 26.39 15.81
CA MET A 158 12.33 25.34 16.80
C MET A 158 12.68 26.08 18.08
N GLY A 159 11.82 25.95 19.09
CA GLY A 159 11.94 26.67 20.34
C GLY A 159 13.35 26.59 20.87
N GLY A 160 13.98 27.76 21.04
CA GLY A 160 15.26 27.87 21.68
C GLY A 160 15.15 27.19 23.03
N VAL A 161 16.09 26.29 23.29
CA VAL A 161 16.34 25.73 24.61
C VAL A 161 16.49 26.93 25.54
N ALA A 162 15.56 27.11 26.46
CA ALA A 162 15.67 28.13 27.47
C ALA A 162 16.94 27.80 28.28
N ASP A 163 17.95 28.63 28.11
CA ASP A 163 19.14 28.66 28.97
C ASP A 163 18.69 29.06 30.38
N THR A 164 18.46 28.09 31.23
CA THR A 164 18.28 28.30 32.64
C THR A 164 19.66 28.53 33.23
N GLY A 165 20.19 29.75 33.01
CA GLY A 165 21.35 30.24 33.73
C GLY A 165 21.14 30.20 35.23
N SER A 166 21.70 29.17 35.86
CA SER A 166 21.86 29.05 37.32
C SER A 166 22.86 30.10 37.81
N ALA A 167 22.35 31.21 38.28
CA ALA A 167 23.14 32.15 39.08
C ALA A 167 23.41 31.52 40.45
N ALA A 168 24.54 30.84 40.59
CA ALA A 168 25.08 30.44 41.90
C ALA A 168 25.65 31.67 42.60
N THR A 169 24.89 32.25 43.50
CA THR A 169 25.38 33.23 44.45
C THR A 169 26.29 32.55 45.48
N ASN A 170 27.58 32.78 45.26
CA ASN A 170 28.66 32.44 46.20
C ASN A 170 28.52 33.32 47.44
N ARG A 171 28.03 32.83 48.57
CA ARG A 171 28.16 33.44 49.92
C ARG A 171 29.31 32.76 50.63
N GLN A 172 30.41 33.49 50.81
CA GLN A 172 31.46 33.14 51.73
C GLN A 172 30.93 33.23 53.15
N PRO A 173 31.28 32.31 54.06
CA PRO A 173 31.09 32.50 55.49
C PRO A 173 32.22 33.36 56.02
N GLY A 174 31.83 34.50 56.63
CA GLY A 174 32.76 35.35 57.37
C GLY A 174 33.17 34.67 58.65
N GLU A 175 34.45 34.84 58.95
CA GLU A 175 35.07 34.59 60.28
C GLU A 175 34.55 35.60 61.32
N GLY A 176 34.43 35.15 62.50
CA GLY A 176 34.17 36.04 63.66
C GLY A 176 33.85 35.28 64.96
N GLU A 177 34.89 35.12 65.81
CA GLU A 177 34.94 34.92 67.25
C GLU A 177 34.12 33.75 67.87
#